data_1b9ac829a0aadd2754a75301c3d20ac2
#
_entry.id   1b9ac829a0aadd2754a75301c3d20ac2
#
_cell.length_a   1.000
_cell.length_b   1.000
_cell.length_c   1.000
_cell.angle_alpha   90.00
_cell.angle_beta   90.00
_cell.angle_gamma   90.00
#
_symmetry.space_group_name_H-M   'P 1'
#
loop_
_entity.id
_entity.type
_entity.pdbx_description
1 polymer ?
#
loop_
_entity_poly.entity_id
_entity_poly.type
_entity_poly.pdbx_seq_one_letter_code
_entity_poly.pdbx_strand_id
1 'polypeptide(L)'
;HQRIEKFIKKKSNEIYKINPRLSTHKNLAEEILKIIKSDNLIKFLRNSFIQKIFFIHNRLFIYYELLELKKDINWPIWKKLILENDVGTPVRFFLNSSSSGNRIRQVYIIKKFLNSSKSINLNKIQNIIEIGGGYGCMADIFCKLNNKISYTIYDMHEVNLLQFYFLKMNNRKPKLGNVSGKLNLISDLNQLNKFAKRKKNYCFIANWSISEFPI
;
A
#
# COMPACT_ATOMS: atom_id res chain seq x y z
N HIS A 1 -13.47 -6.56 -13.36
CA HIS A 1 -13.93 -6.31 -11.99
C HIS A 1 -14.48 -7.59 -11.36
N GLN A 2 -15.63 -8.10 -11.79
CA GLN A 2 -16.34 -9.25 -11.20
C GLN A 2 -15.49 -10.51 -10.99
N ARG A 3 -14.55 -10.82 -11.91
CA ARG A 3 -13.66 -11.98 -11.77
C ARG A 3 -12.67 -11.82 -10.60
N ILE A 4 -12.16 -10.62 -10.39
CA ILE A 4 -11.22 -10.32 -9.30
C ILE A 4 -11.96 -10.36 -7.96
N GLU A 5 -13.15 -9.76 -7.89
CA GLU A 5 -14.01 -9.81 -6.70
C GLU A 5 -14.38 -11.24 -6.30
N LYS A 6 -14.81 -12.06 -7.27
CA LYS A 6 -15.08 -13.48 -7.05
C LYS A 6 -13.88 -14.23 -6.48
N PHE A 7 -12.69 -13.99 -7.05
CA PHE A 7 -11.45 -14.59 -6.57
C PHE A 7 -11.17 -14.22 -5.12
N ILE A 8 -11.28 -12.94 -4.76
CA ILE A 8 -10.98 -12.45 -3.42
C ILE A 8 -12.02 -12.94 -2.40
N LYS A 9 -13.32 -12.90 -2.75
CA LYS A 9 -14.39 -13.44 -1.90
C LYS A 9 -14.19 -14.95 -1.63
N LYS A 10 -13.76 -15.72 -2.64
CA LYS A 10 -13.42 -17.14 -2.46
C LYS A 10 -12.23 -17.30 -1.50
N LYS A 11 -11.14 -16.56 -1.71
CA LYS A 11 -9.95 -16.60 -0.85
C LYS A 11 -10.25 -16.17 0.58
N SER A 12 -11.08 -15.15 0.79
CA SER A 12 -11.48 -14.72 2.13
C SER A 12 -12.20 -15.81 2.95
N ASN A 13 -12.90 -16.73 2.30
CA ASN A 13 -13.55 -17.86 2.98
C ASN A 13 -12.56 -18.97 3.38
N GLU A 14 -11.44 -19.11 2.66
CA GLU A 14 -10.40 -20.09 2.99
C GLU A 14 -9.59 -19.69 4.23
N ILE A 15 -9.49 -18.39 4.54
CA ILE A 15 -8.68 -17.85 5.65
C ILE A 15 -9.26 -18.14 7.03
N TYR A 16 -10.56 -18.17 7.18
CA TYR A 16 -11.21 -18.43 8.47
C TYR A 16 -10.76 -19.73 9.14
N LYS A 17 -10.06 -20.61 8.42
CA LYS A 17 -9.56 -21.90 8.90
C LYS A 17 -8.16 -21.85 9.52
N ILE A 18 -7.44 -20.73 9.44
CA ILE A 18 -5.96 -20.80 9.57
C ILE A 18 -5.35 -20.21 10.83
N ASN A 19 -5.92 -19.24 11.55
CA ASN A 19 -5.29 -18.82 12.83
C ASN A 19 -6.13 -17.90 13.75
N PRO A 20 -6.29 -18.24 15.04
CA PRO A 20 -6.93 -17.39 16.03
C PRO A 20 -5.95 -16.54 16.86
N ARG A 21 -4.73 -16.30 16.44
CA ARG A 21 -3.71 -15.63 17.27
C ARG A 21 -3.56 -14.14 16.96
N LEU A 22 -3.75 -13.33 18.00
CA LEU A 22 -3.51 -11.89 18.23
C LEU A 22 -4.81 -11.08 18.36
N SER A 23 -5.19 -10.82 19.61
CA SER A 23 -6.47 -10.18 19.95
C SER A 23 -6.62 -8.74 19.43
N THR A 24 -5.54 -7.97 19.33
CA THR A 24 -5.57 -6.59 18.79
C THR A 24 -5.77 -6.52 17.28
N HIS A 25 -5.25 -7.49 16.54
CA HIS A 25 -5.39 -7.54 15.08
C HIS A 25 -6.64 -8.31 14.62
N LYS A 26 -7.30 -9.04 15.52
CA LYS A 26 -8.51 -9.80 15.19
C LYS A 26 -9.63 -8.89 14.69
N ASN A 27 -9.90 -7.79 15.39
CA ASN A 27 -10.92 -6.81 14.99
C ASN A 27 -10.61 -6.19 13.62
N LEU A 28 -9.34 -5.88 13.35
CA LEU A 28 -8.91 -5.36 12.05
C LEU A 28 -9.15 -6.38 10.93
N ALA A 29 -8.74 -7.63 11.14
CA ALA A 29 -8.93 -8.72 10.19
C ALA A 29 -10.42 -8.94 9.86
N GLU A 30 -11.27 -9.02 10.88
CA GLU A 30 -12.70 -9.21 10.72
C GLU A 30 -13.36 -8.07 9.94
N GLU A 31 -13.04 -6.82 10.26
CA GLU A 31 -13.58 -5.65 9.54
C GLU A 31 -13.13 -5.62 8.09
N ILE A 32 -11.85 -5.89 7.80
CA ILE A 32 -11.35 -6.01 6.42
C ILE A 32 -12.10 -7.12 5.66
N LEU A 33 -12.31 -8.27 6.27
CA LEU A 33 -13.05 -9.37 5.65
C LEU A 33 -14.53 -9.02 5.39
N LYS A 34 -15.18 -8.30 6.30
CA LYS A 34 -16.55 -7.78 6.10
C LYS A 34 -16.59 -6.86 4.87
N ILE A 35 -15.63 -5.95 4.75
CA ILE A 35 -15.53 -5.04 3.60
C ILE A 35 -15.32 -5.82 2.29
N ILE A 36 -14.42 -6.81 2.29
CA ILE A 36 -14.14 -7.64 1.10
C ILE A 36 -15.38 -8.44 0.67
N LYS A 37 -16.16 -8.94 1.62
CA LYS A 37 -17.39 -9.73 1.34
C LYS A 37 -18.57 -8.87 0.94
N SER A 38 -18.57 -7.59 1.30
CA SER A 38 -19.67 -6.67 0.99
C SER A 38 -19.72 -6.29 -0.47
N ASP A 39 -20.87 -5.79 -0.91
CA ASP A 39 -21.03 -5.20 -2.24
C ASP A 39 -20.41 -3.80 -2.35
N ASN A 40 -19.95 -3.26 -1.23
CA ASN A 40 -19.29 -1.96 -1.15
C ASN A 40 -17.76 -2.02 -1.39
N LEU A 41 -17.20 -3.17 -1.74
CA LEU A 41 -15.77 -3.32 -2.04
C LEU A 41 -15.30 -2.31 -3.11
N ILE A 42 -16.14 -1.99 -4.10
CA ILE A 42 -15.83 -0.98 -5.13
C ILE A 42 -15.56 0.41 -4.52
N LYS A 43 -16.16 0.71 -3.37
CA LYS A 43 -16.05 1.99 -2.67
C LYS A 43 -15.25 1.89 -1.37
N PHE A 44 -14.37 0.89 -1.24
CA PHE A 44 -13.73 0.57 0.04
C PHE A 44 -12.94 1.75 0.63
N LEU A 45 -12.38 2.64 -0.17
CA LEU A 45 -11.67 3.83 0.32
C LEU A 45 -12.60 4.90 0.91
N ARG A 46 -13.93 4.76 0.77
CA ARG A 46 -14.93 5.58 1.46
C ARG A 46 -15.47 4.94 2.74
N ASN A 47 -15.10 3.69 3.01
CA ASN A 47 -15.51 3.02 4.23
C ASN A 47 -14.90 3.73 5.44
N SER A 48 -15.71 4.03 6.46
CA SER A 48 -15.29 4.79 7.65
C SER A 48 -14.17 4.10 8.45
N PHE A 49 -14.20 2.78 8.52
CA PHE A 49 -13.16 2.00 9.17
C PHE A 49 -11.83 2.12 8.42
N ILE A 50 -11.82 1.96 7.09
CA ILE A 50 -10.64 2.16 6.24
C ILE A 50 -10.09 3.58 6.38
N GLN A 51 -10.98 4.58 6.40
CA GLN A 51 -10.58 5.98 6.60
C GLN A 51 -9.89 6.17 7.95
N LYS A 52 -10.43 5.56 9.01
CA LYS A 52 -9.88 5.69 10.37
C LYS A 52 -8.49 5.09 10.51
N ILE A 53 -8.23 3.92 9.91
CA ILE A 53 -6.98 3.18 10.12
C ILE A 53 -5.88 3.50 9.12
N PHE A 54 -6.19 3.86 7.88
CA PHE A 54 -5.18 4.07 6.84
C PHE A 54 -4.96 5.52 6.43
N PHE A 55 -5.75 6.48 6.99
CA PHE A 55 -5.69 7.85 6.53
C PHE A 55 -5.42 8.84 7.67
N ILE A 56 -4.63 9.84 7.37
CA ILE A 56 -4.47 11.00 8.24
C ILE A 56 -5.42 12.10 7.74
N HIS A 57 -6.33 12.51 8.60
CA HIS A 57 -7.40 13.46 8.23
C HIS A 57 -7.00 14.94 8.35
N ASN A 58 -5.75 15.26 8.69
CA ASN A 58 -5.33 16.65 8.85
C ASN A 58 -5.14 17.34 7.49
N ARG A 59 -6.14 18.12 7.08
CA ARG A 59 -6.16 18.83 5.80
C ARG A 59 -5.06 19.87 5.65
N LEU A 60 -4.63 20.51 6.74
CA LEU A 60 -3.55 21.49 6.72
C LEU A 60 -2.21 20.86 6.42
N PHE A 61 -1.92 19.68 7.00
CA PHE A 61 -0.71 18.95 6.67
C PHE A 61 -0.68 18.54 5.21
N ILE A 62 -1.79 18.00 4.68
CA ILE A 62 -1.88 17.61 3.27
C ILE A 62 -1.70 18.81 2.34
N TYR A 63 -2.25 19.98 2.70
CA TYR A 63 -2.06 21.22 1.95
C TYR A 63 -0.57 21.62 1.91
N TYR A 64 0.08 21.65 3.06
CA TYR A 64 1.50 21.94 3.16
C TYR A 64 2.35 20.94 2.33
N GLU A 65 2.08 19.64 2.46
CA GLU A 65 2.76 18.58 1.72
C GLU A 65 2.61 18.77 0.20
N LEU A 66 1.42 19.15 -0.26
CA LEU A 66 1.16 19.45 -1.67
C LEU A 66 1.94 20.69 -2.15
N LEU A 67 2.01 21.75 -1.33
CA LEU A 67 2.81 22.94 -1.66
C LEU A 67 4.29 22.62 -1.77
N GLU A 68 4.82 21.82 -0.84
CA GLU A 68 6.20 21.37 -0.86
C GLU A 68 6.53 20.48 -2.07
N LEU A 69 5.57 19.68 -2.54
CA LEU A 69 5.72 18.93 -3.79
C LEU A 69 5.74 19.87 -4.99
N LYS A 70 4.86 20.88 -5.03
CA LYS A 70 4.76 21.85 -6.15
C LYS A 70 5.99 22.73 -6.28
N LYS A 71 6.67 23.07 -5.17
CA LYS A 71 7.90 23.87 -5.16
C LYS A 71 9.15 23.10 -5.59
N ASP A 72 9.06 21.77 -5.64
CA ASP A 72 10.22 20.93 -5.98
C ASP A 72 10.56 21.00 -7.47
N ILE A 73 11.84 21.02 -7.79
CA ILE A 73 12.33 21.02 -9.18
C ILE A 73 11.82 19.82 -9.97
N ASN A 74 11.57 18.70 -9.29
CA ASN A 74 11.03 17.48 -9.87
C ASN A 74 9.50 17.44 -9.85
N TRP A 75 8.80 18.59 -9.71
CA TRP A 75 7.36 18.64 -9.71
C TRP A 75 6.68 17.85 -10.85
N PRO A 76 7.19 17.87 -12.10
CA PRO A 76 6.60 17.05 -13.17
C PRO A 76 6.53 15.55 -12.85
N ILE A 77 7.48 15.03 -12.08
CA ILE A 77 7.50 13.64 -11.63
C ILE A 77 6.45 13.46 -10.52
N TRP A 78 6.49 14.32 -9.50
CA TRP A 78 5.56 14.25 -8.37
C TRP A 78 4.11 14.40 -8.81
N LYS A 79 3.85 15.31 -9.75
CA LYS A 79 2.53 15.52 -10.36
C LYS A 79 1.97 14.23 -10.98
N LYS A 80 2.79 13.47 -11.70
CA LYS A 80 2.38 12.17 -12.28
C LYS A 80 2.12 11.12 -11.20
N LEU A 81 2.87 11.13 -10.11
CA LEU A 81 2.74 10.14 -9.03
C LEU A 81 1.52 10.39 -8.15
N ILE A 82 1.16 11.65 -7.90
CA ILE A 82 -0.05 11.97 -7.15
C ILE A 82 -1.33 11.72 -7.93
N LEU A 83 -1.29 11.61 -9.27
CA LEU A 83 -2.46 11.22 -10.05
C LEU A 83 -2.97 9.86 -9.61
N GLU A 84 -4.23 9.79 -9.24
CA GLU A 84 -4.86 8.61 -8.66
C GLU A 84 -6.10 8.20 -9.47
N ASN A 85 -6.19 6.91 -9.78
CA ASN A 85 -7.36 6.34 -10.43
C ASN A 85 -8.54 6.26 -9.46
N ASP A 86 -9.76 5.99 -9.97
CA ASP A 86 -10.97 5.89 -9.15
C ASP A 86 -11.15 4.55 -8.43
N VAL A 87 -10.11 3.72 -8.40
CA VAL A 87 -10.14 2.42 -7.71
C VAL A 87 -10.38 2.61 -6.22
N GLY A 88 -11.40 1.96 -5.70
CA GLY A 88 -11.83 2.11 -4.31
C GLY A 88 -12.63 3.40 -4.05
N THR A 89 -12.83 4.25 -5.05
CA THR A 89 -13.51 5.55 -4.96
C THR A 89 -12.86 6.46 -3.90
N PRO A 90 -11.57 6.86 -4.07
CA PRO A 90 -10.85 7.65 -3.08
C PRO A 90 -11.52 9.00 -2.81
N VAL A 91 -11.45 9.45 -1.56
CA VAL A 91 -11.89 10.78 -1.18
C VAL A 91 -10.88 11.80 -1.67
N ARG A 92 -11.24 12.55 -2.70
CA ARG A 92 -10.36 13.52 -3.34
C ARG A 92 -10.06 14.69 -2.41
N PHE A 93 -8.84 15.20 -2.48
CA PHE A 93 -8.45 16.38 -1.74
C PHE A 93 -9.05 17.64 -2.40
N PHE A 94 -9.70 18.51 -1.63
CA PHE A 94 -10.48 19.62 -2.17
C PHE A 94 -9.66 20.64 -2.98
N LEU A 95 -8.35 20.77 -2.72
CA LEU A 95 -7.42 21.61 -3.49
C LEU A 95 -6.68 20.84 -4.62
N ASN A 96 -6.98 19.57 -4.78
CA ASN A 96 -6.47 18.75 -5.88
C ASN A 96 -7.41 17.56 -6.15
N SER A 97 -8.39 17.78 -7.01
CA SER A 97 -9.42 16.81 -7.37
C SER A 97 -8.88 15.55 -8.09
N SER A 98 -7.63 15.54 -8.52
CA SER A 98 -7.00 14.39 -9.17
C SER A 98 -6.34 13.41 -8.20
N SER A 99 -6.36 13.71 -6.87
CA SER A 99 -5.66 12.92 -5.86
C SER A 99 -6.37 12.91 -4.52
N SER A 100 -6.26 11.82 -3.77
CA SER A 100 -6.61 11.82 -2.34
C SER A 100 -5.50 12.43 -1.50
N GLY A 101 -5.85 12.87 -0.29
CA GLY A 101 -4.87 13.36 0.69
C GLY A 101 -3.83 12.30 1.05
N ASN A 102 -4.26 11.04 1.18
CA ASN A 102 -3.34 9.94 1.46
C ASN A 102 -2.30 9.77 0.36
N ARG A 103 -2.70 9.82 -0.90
CA ARG A 103 -1.76 9.69 -2.02
C ARG A 103 -0.76 10.85 -2.07
N ILE A 104 -1.20 12.08 -1.84
CA ILE A 104 -0.31 13.25 -1.75
C ILE A 104 0.75 13.01 -0.67
N ARG A 105 0.31 12.59 0.53
CA ARG A 105 1.20 12.29 1.65
C ARG A 105 2.21 11.19 1.33
N GLN A 106 1.79 10.08 0.71
CA GLN A 106 2.71 8.99 0.36
C GLN A 106 3.79 9.47 -0.63
N VAL A 107 3.42 10.26 -1.62
CA VAL A 107 4.40 10.86 -2.56
C VAL A 107 5.33 11.84 -1.85
N TYR A 108 4.81 12.64 -0.92
CA TYR A 108 5.64 13.55 -0.11
C TYR A 108 6.65 12.79 0.75
N ILE A 109 6.26 11.68 1.39
CA ILE A 109 7.17 10.82 2.16
C ILE A 109 8.30 10.31 1.27
N ILE A 110 7.98 9.84 0.05
CA ILE A 110 9.01 9.41 -0.92
C ILE A 110 9.95 10.56 -1.27
N LYS A 111 9.44 11.75 -1.56
CA LYS A 111 10.27 12.94 -1.80
C LYS A 111 11.19 13.22 -0.63
N LYS A 112 10.67 13.23 0.59
CA LYS A 112 11.47 13.47 1.82
C LYS A 112 12.56 12.44 1.99
N PHE A 113 12.24 11.16 1.80
CA PHE A 113 13.21 10.07 1.87
C PHE A 113 14.34 10.25 0.86
N LEU A 114 14.02 10.58 -0.39
CA LEU A 114 15.01 10.78 -1.44
C LEU A 114 15.90 12.00 -1.19
N ASN A 115 15.35 13.05 -0.57
CA ASN A 115 16.08 14.26 -0.25
C ASN A 115 16.87 14.17 1.07
N SER A 116 16.58 13.16 1.92
CA SER A 116 17.25 13.00 3.23
C SER A 116 18.72 12.61 3.10
N SER A 117 19.13 12.04 1.97
CA SER A 117 20.52 11.67 1.73
C SER A 117 20.87 11.81 0.26
N LYS A 118 21.94 12.55 -0.04
CA LYS A 118 22.51 12.66 -1.40
C LYS A 118 22.97 11.31 -1.98
N SER A 119 23.18 10.31 -1.14
CA SER A 119 23.61 8.95 -1.54
C SER A 119 22.45 8.08 -1.99
N ILE A 120 21.20 8.44 -1.67
CA ILE A 120 20.03 7.66 -2.06
C ILE A 120 19.70 7.96 -3.52
N ASN A 121 19.93 6.97 -4.36
CA ASN A 121 19.56 7.03 -5.78
C ASN A 121 18.50 5.97 -6.08
N LEU A 122 17.31 6.41 -6.48
CA LEU A 122 16.19 5.51 -6.84
C LEU A 122 16.58 4.46 -7.87
N ASN A 123 17.47 4.80 -8.79
CA ASN A 123 17.94 3.86 -9.82
C ASN A 123 18.79 2.71 -9.24
N LYS A 124 19.33 2.90 -8.03
CA LYS A 124 20.10 1.87 -7.31
C LYS A 124 19.22 0.99 -6.43
N ILE A 125 18.01 1.44 -6.10
CA ILE A 125 17.05 0.64 -5.33
C ILE A 125 16.42 -0.41 -6.25
N GLN A 126 16.79 -1.66 -6.05
CA GLN A 126 16.29 -2.77 -6.85
C GLN A 126 15.15 -3.52 -6.16
N ASN A 127 15.17 -3.55 -4.84
CA ASN A 127 14.23 -4.31 -4.03
C ASN A 127 13.68 -3.44 -2.91
N ILE A 128 12.38 -3.52 -2.68
CA ILE A 128 11.71 -2.87 -1.55
C ILE A 128 10.98 -3.93 -0.74
N ILE A 129 11.14 -3.85 0.57
CA ILE A 129 10.34 -4.58 1.55
C ILE A 129 9.54 -3.56 2.33
N GLU A 130 8.23 -3.63 2.25
CA GLU A 130 7.30 -2.82 3.04
C GLU A 130 6.62 -3.67 4.09
N ILE A 131 6.63 -3.22 5.34
CA ILE A 131 5.88 -3.84 6.44
C ILE A 131 4.66 -2.97 6.74
N GLY A 132 3.46 -3.58 6.71
CA GLY A 132 2.22 -2.86 6.95
C GLY A 132 1.88 -1.90 5.80
N GLY A 133 1.67 -2.41 4.60
CA GLY A 133 1.47 -1.61 3.38
C GLY A 133 0.11 -0.92 3.26
N GLY A 134 -0.74 -0.95 4.31
CA GLY A 134 -2.10 -0.42 4.26
C GLY A 134 -2.90 -1.01 3.11
N TYR A 135 -3.53 -0.20 2.27
CA TYR A 135 -4.25 -0.72 1.10
C TYR A 135 -3.38 -0.87 -0.17
N GLY A 136 -2.05 -0.64 -0.07
CA GLY A 136 -1.11 -0.82 -1.19
C GLY A 136 -0.79 0.45 -1.99
N CYS A 137 -1.09 1.64 -1.45
CA CYS A 137 -0.87 2.93 -2.12
C CYS A 137 0.61 3.16 -2.45
N MET A 138 1.51 2.94 -1.48
CA MET A 138 2.95 3.12 -1.66
C MET A 138 3.50 2.22 -2.75
N ALA A 139 3.10 0.94 -2.75
CA ALA A 139 3.49 -0.03 -3.77
C ALA A 139 3.03 0.41 -5.18
N ASP A 140 1.79 0.93 -5.32
CA ASP A 140 1.32 1.45 -6.60
C ASP A 140 2.15 2.64 -7.09
N ILE A 141 2.54 3.55 -6.18
CA ILE A 141 3.38 4.70 -6.49
C ILE A 141 4.77 4.24 -6.96
N PHE A 142 5.41 3.30 -6.27
CA PHE A 142 6.71 2.77 -6.68
C PHE A 142 6.64 2.03 -8.01
N CYS A 143 5.56 1.29 -8.28
CA CYS A 143 5.33 0.67 -9.59
C CYS A 143 5.19 1.69 -10.73
N LYS A 144 4.67 2.90 -10.45
CA LYS A 144 4.62 4.01 -11.40
C LYS A 144 5.98 4.67 -11.57
N LEU A 145 6.74 4.81 -10.50
CA LEU A 145 8.02 5.50 -10.47
C LEU A 145 9.10 4.71 -11.20
N ASN A 146 9.18 3.40 -10.94
CA ASN A 146 10.16 2.52 -11.58
C ASN A 146 9.62 1.09 -11.67
N ASN A 147 9.28 0.66 -12.85
CA ASN A 147 8.75 -0.68 -13.12
C ASN A 147 9.78 -1.82 -13.00
N LYS A 148 11.06 -1.50 -12.79
CA LYS A 148 12.15 -2.49 -12.58
C LYS A 148 12.27 -2.92 -11.12
N ILE A 149 11.72 -2.15 -10.17
CA ILE A 149 11.79 -2.45 -8.74
C ILE A 149 10.99 -3.71 -8.44
N SER A 150 11.60 -4.61 -7.65
CA SER A 150 10.91 -5.71 -7.00
C SER A 150 10.35 -5.21 -5.68
N TYR A 151 9.03 -5.29 -5.49
CA TYR A 151 8.33 -4.78 -4.31
C TYR A 151 7.64 -5.91 -3.57
N THR A 152 7.92 -6.06 -2.30
CA THR A 152 7.30 -7.08 -1.45
C THR A 152 6.65 -6.42 -0.25
N ILE A 153 5.34 -6.64 -0.07
CA ILE A 153 4.61 -6.21 1.11
C ILE A 153 4.45 -7.41 2.03
N TYR A 154 4.86 -7.23 3.28
CA TYR A 154 4.57 -8.14 4.37
C TYR A 154 3.47 -7.54 5.24
N ASP A 155 2.33 -8.20 5.29
CA ASP A 155 1.16 -7.73 6.00
C ASP A 155 0.27 -8.91 6.42
N MET A 156 -0.78 -8.64 7.19
CA MET A 156 -1.81 -9.62 7.48
C MET A 156 -2.45 -10.14 6.20
N HIS A 157 -2.86 -11.39 6.23
CA HIS A 157 -3.41 -12.05 5.03
C HIS A 157 -4.66 -11.33 4.50
N GLU A 158 -5.52 -10.86 5.38
CA GLU A 158 -6.75 -10.13 5.08
C GLU A 158 -6.44 -8.79 4.41
N VAL A 159 -5.46 -8.08 4.92
CA VAL A 159 -4.98 -6.82 4.34
C VAL A 159 -4.34 -7.08 2.97
N ASN A 160 -3.56 -8.16 2.82
CA ASN A 160 -3.01 -8.57 1.54
C ASN A 160 -4.09 -8.86 0.48
N LEU A 161 -5.27 -9.35 0.86
CA LEU A 161 -6.39 -9.49 -0.08
C LEU A 161 -6.92 -8.14 -0.57
N LEU A 162 -7.04 -7.16 0.34
CA LEU A 162 -7.45 -5.81 -0.03
C LEU A 162 -6.40 -5.13 -0.93
N GLN A 163 -5.11 -5.28 -0.59
CA GLN A 163 -3.98 -4.82 -1.42
C GLN A 163 -4.00 -5.47 -2.80
N PHE A 164 -4.24 -6.79 -2.85
CA PHE A 164 -4.36 -7.51 -4.11
C PHE A 164 -5.47 -6.94 -4.99
N TYR A 165 -6.65 -6.68 -4.41
CA TYR A 165 -7.75 -6.04 -5.11
C TYR A 165 -7.32 -4.68 -5.67
N PHE A 166 -6.86 -3.77 -4.81
CA PHE A 166 -6.46 -2.43 -5.18
C PHE A 166 -5.40 -2.42 -6.30
N LEU A 167 -4.35 -3.20 -6.14
CA LEU A 167 -3.24 -3.26 -7.09
C LEU A 167 -3.67 -3.88 -8.43
N LYS A 168 -4.48 -4.93 -8.41
CA LYS A 168 -5.05 -5.52 -9.64
C LYS A 168 -5.92 -4.54 -10.40
N MET A 169 -6.77 -3.81 -9.69
CA MET A 169 -7.65 -2.80 -10.27
C MET A 169 -6.87 -1.60 -10.85
N ASN A 170 -5.67 -1.32 -10.33
CA ASN A 170 -4.72 -0.37 -10.89
C ASN A 170 -3.80 -0.97 -11.97
N ASN A 171 -4.19 -2.09 -12.60
CA ASN A 171 -3.46 -2.78 -13.66
C ASN A 171 -2.05 -3.26 -13.24
N ARG A 172 -1.83 -3.51 -11.93
CA ARG A 172 -0.61 -4.14 -11.43
C ARG A 172 -0.74 -5.67 -11.50
N LYS A 173 0.40 -6.34 -11.37
CA LYS A 173 0.48 -7.81 -11.42
C LYS A 173 0.97 -8.39 -10.08
N PRO A 174 0.24 -8.15 -8.96
CA PRO A 174 0.64 -8.69 -7.67
C PRO A 174 0.55 -10.22 -7.66
N LYS A 175 1.48 -10.84 -6.92
CA LYS A 175 1.45 -12.25 -6.54
C LYS A 175 1.06 -12.36 -5.08
N LEU A 176 0.03 -13.13 -4.79
CA LEU A 176 -0.49 -13.33 -3.43
C LEU A 176 0.07 -14.62 -2.85
N GLY A 177 0.61 -14.56 -1.62
CA GLY A 177 1.07 -15.69 -0.84
C GLY A 177 2.42 -16.27 -1.27
N ASN A 178 3.13 -15.63 -2.19
CA ASN A 178 4.48 -16.09 -2.59
C ASN A 178 5.35 -14.94 -3.14
N VAL A 179 6.65 -15.16 -3.22
CA VAL A 179 7.66 -14.19 -3.66
C VAL A 179 8.18 -14.47 -5.08
N SER A 180 7.33 -14.93 -5.96
CA SER A 180 7.69 -15.32 -7.32
C SER A 180 7.59 -14.22 -8.37
N GLY A 181 7.11 -13.04 -7.98
CA GLY A 181 6.87 -11.91 -8.88
C GLY A 181 7.72 -10.68 -8.59
N LYS A 182 7.49 -9.63 -9.38
CA LYS A 182 8.04 -8.29 -9.09
C LYS A 182 7.27 -7.57 -7.98
N LEU A 183 6.01 -7.88 -7.81
CA LEU A 183 5.14 -7.33 -6.77
C LEU A 183 4.53 -8.48 -6.00
N ASN A 184 4.90 -8.62 -4.74
CA ASN A 184 4.53 -9.76 -3.91
C ASN A 184 3.80 -9.28 -2.65
N LEU A 185 2.79 -10.04 -2.26
CA LEU A 185 1.98 -9.83 -1.06
C LEU A 185 2.06 -11.09 -0.21
N ILE A 186 2.70 -11.01 0.94
CA ILE A 186 2.99 -12.16 1.78
C ILE A 186 2.61 -11.89 3.24
N SER A 187 2.19 -12.94 3.95
CA SER A 187 1.87 -12.92 5.37
C SER A 187 2.67 -13.96 6.19
N ASP A 188 3.56 -14.68 5.54
CA ASP A 188 4.41 -15.67 6.17
C ASP A 188 5.83 -15.12 6.37
N LEU A 189 6.26 -15.04 7.62
CA LEU A 189 7.59 -14.55 7.99
C LEU A 189 8.72 -15.38 7.40
N ASN A 190 8.51 -16.70 7.24
CA ASN A 190 9.51 -17.58 6.62
C ASN A 190 9.73 -17.23 5.15
N GLN A 191 8.68 -16.84 4.44
CA GLN A 191 8.79 -16.36 3.06
C GLN A 191 9.52 -15.02 2.99
N LEU A 192 9.22 -14.09 3.93
CA LEU A 192 9.95 -12.83 4.04
C LEU A 192 11.43 -13.05 4.28
N ASN A 193 11.79 -13.91 5.22
CA ASN A 193 13.17 -14.25 5.53
C ASN A 193 13.91 -14.89 4.33
N LYS A 194 13.25 -15.80 3.62
CA LYS A 194 13.81 -16.40 2.40
C LYS A 194 14.03 -15.34 1.31
N PHE A 195 13.09 -14.39 1.15
CA PHE A 195 13.21 -13.30 0.21
C PHE A 195 14.37 -12.38 0.57
N ALA A 196 14.45 -11.93 1.82
CA ALA A 196 15.50 -11.03 2.31
C ALA A 196 16.91 -11.64 2.17
N LYS A 197 17.07 -12.96 2.44
CA LYS A 197 18.36 -13.66 2.27
C LYS A 197 18.80 -13.78 0.80
N ARG A 198 17.86 -13.85 -0.14
CA ARG A 198 18.17 -14.02 -1.58
C ARG A 198 18.46 -12.72 -2.31
N LYS A 199 18.02 -11.60 -1.77
CA LYS A 199 18.13 -10.30 -2.41
C LYS A 199 19.21 -9.46 -1.74
N LYS A 200 19.89 -8.62 -2.54
CA LYS A 200 20.82 -7.61 -2.07
C LYS A 200 20.26 -6.24 -2.43
N ASN A 201 20.76 -5.19 -1.81
CA ASN A 201 20.39 -3.79 -2.11
C ASN A 201 18.88 -3.56 -2.03
N TYR A 202 18.30 -3.73 -0.86
CA TYR A 202 16.89 -3.41 -0.63
C TYR A 202 16.72 -2.18 0.25
N CYS A 203 15.61 -1.48 0.01
CA CYS A 203 15.08 -0.44 0.87
C CYS A 203 13.99 -1.07 1.74
N PHE A 204 14.02 -0.77 3.02
CA PHE A 204 13.00 -1.18 3.98
C PHE A 204 12.08 -0.01 4.27
N ILE A 205 10.77 -0.24 4.17
CA ILE A 205 9.72 0.76 4.44
C ILE A 205 8.82 0.21 5.54
N ALA A 206 8.59 1.02 6.55
CA ALA A 206 7.64 0.70 7.61
C ALA A 206 7.01 2.00 8.13
N ASN A 207 5.99 2.45 7.44
CA ASN A 207 5.24 3.65 7.81
C ASN A 207 4.18 3.28 8.86
N TRP A 208 4.39 3.70 10.12
CA TRP A 208 3.52 3.48 11.28
C TRP A 208 3.43 2.04 11.79
N SER A 209 3.79 1.04 11.01
CA SER A 209 3.62 -0.37 11.35
C SER A 209 4.63 -0.89 12.37
N ILE A 210 5.83 -0.29 12.48
CA ILE A 210 6.84 -0.74 13.45
C ILE A 210 6.35 -0.56 14.89
N SER A 211 5.62 0.50 15.19
CA SER A 211 5.10 0.75 16.55
C SER A 211 4.02 -0.25 16.98
N GLU A 212 3.48 -1.02 16.04
CA GLU A 212 2.43 -2.03 16.29
C GLU A 212 3.00 -3.45 16.48
N PHE A 213 4.30 -3.64 16.24
CA PHE A 213 4.95 -4.92 16.51
C PHE A 213 5.27 -5.06 18.00
N PRO A 214 4.94 -6.17 18.63
CA PRO A 214 5.44 -6.46 19.97
C PRO A 214 6.96 -6.59 19.90
N ILE A 215 7.64 -5.75 20.67
CA ILE A 215 9.09 -5.78 20.89
C ILE A 215 9.42 -6.99 21.76
#